data_720c97fc3e14ef15117d92ed24a3e2da
#
_entry.id   720c97fc3e14ef15117d92ed24a3e2da
#
_cell.length_a   1.000
_cell.length_b   1.000
_cell.length_c   1.000
_cell.angle_alpha   90.00
_cell.angle_beta   90.00
_cell.angle_gamma   90.00
#
_symmetry.space_group_name_H-M   'P 1'
#
loop_
_entity.id
_entity.type
_entity.pdbx_description
1 polymer ?
#
loop_
_entity_poly.entity_id
_entity_poly.type
_entity_poly.pdbx_seq_one_letter_code
_entity_poly.pdbx_strand_id
1 'polypeptide(L)'
;MKKTLLALLSVVMLVIFAGCSSSTGGAAGEKDTLTIAWLPNESGADLTEARDEIGKIIEEKTGKKVEHQTTTDYIVAIEAIANGNADMAFLGAQGYIEAHNKNDKVTPLAVPSGESGTLDDAVYYSWLAVNKDNAEAYKNGDEFAIDNIQGKKFSFVSNSSTSGFKVPSTGIVDYFSEKNEFKDITAEDLLQGGKDQFFSEVLYGGSHQGSAVNLLSGKADAAAFCDTCVDNYVELADGEVNRAGAVYKVKEDAAEPFNTVVGKEFSLISVTPVLNAPFVINSDNVDEDLHADLLEVMTSDEITNNEKVFVPEGSEFSGLFTKKADERLVEVEDSWFDPIRELSK
;
A
#
# COMPACT_ATOMS: atom_id res chain seq x y z
N MET A 1 -15.54 -2.75 -76.12
CA MET A 1 -15.98 -1.64 -76.94
C MET A 1 -16.15 -0.41 -76.07
N LYS A 2 -15.49 0.65 -76.47
CA LYS A 2 -15.62 2.09 -76.09
C LYS A 2 -15.30 2.41 -74.61
N LYS A 3 -14.07 2.91 -74.19
CA LYS A 3 -13.45 4.22 -74.53
C LYS A 3 -14.35 5.45 -74.19
N THR A 4 -13.91 6.22 -73.18
CA THR A 4 -13.58 7.65 -73.20
C THR A 4 -13.40 8.09 -71.71
N LEU A 5 -12.24 8.49 -71.17
CA LEU A 5 -11.37 9.64 -71.39
C LEU A 5 -12.09 10.97 -71.12
N LEU A 6 -11.67 11.65 -70.02
CA LEU A 6 -11.45 13.08 -69.83
C LEU A 6 -10.97 13.27 -68.39
N ALA A 7 -9.83 13.57 -68.02
CA ALA A 7 -8.83 14.63 -68.25
C ALA A 7 -9.21 16.00 -67.63
N LEU A 8 -8.33 16.41 -66.70
CA LEU A 8 -7.94 17.76 -66.29
C LEU A 8 -8.93 18.61 -65.47
N LEU A 9 -8.54 18.95 -64.24
CA LEU A 9 -8.01 20.34 -64.00
C LEU A 9 -7.28 20.41 -62.67
N SER A 10 -5.98 20.62 -62.76
CA SER A 10 -5.08 21.03 -61.67
C SER A 10 -5.37 22.47 -61.26
N VAL A 11 -5.61 22.74 -59.98
CA VAL A 11 -5.41 24.09 -59.44
C VAL A 11 -4.53 23.94 -58.19
N VAL A 12 -3.28 24.27 -58.42
CA VAL A 12 -2.28 24.52 -57.36
C VAL A 12 -2.62 25.85 -56.72
N MET A 13 -3.02 25.85 -55.46
CA MET A 13 -3.03 27.04 -54.61
C MET A 13 -1.93 26.87 -53.58
N LEU A 14 -0.75 27.41 -53.88
CA LEU A 14 0.32 27.71 -52.92
C LEU A 14 -0.18 28.83 -52.02
N VAL A 15 -0.50 28.49 -50.77
CA VAL A 15 -0.62 29.48 -49.70
C VAL A 15 0.68 29.41 -48.87
N ILE A 16 1.53 30.39 -49.09
CA ILE A 16 2.74 30.63 -48.28
C ILE A 16 2.24 31.20 -46.95
N PHE A 17 2.20 30.38 -45.90
CA PHE A 17 2.15 30.87 -44.53
C PHE A 17 3.57 31.05 -44.03
N ALA A 18 4.05 32.28 -44.11
CA ALA A 18 5.16 32.75 -43.31
C ALA A 18 4.64 32.92 -41.87
N GLY A 19 4.70 31.86 -41.08
CA GLY A 19 4.45 31.86 -39.64
C GLY A 19 5.78 32.05 -38.95
N CYS A 20 6.00 33.18 -38.33
CA CYS A 20 7.14 33.44 -37.43
C CYS A 20 7.20 32.36 -36.37
N SER A 21 8.24 31.54 -36.42
CA SER A 21 8.67 30.69 -35.31
C SER A 21 9.26 31.58 -34.23
N SER A 22 8.45 32.10 -33.34
CA SER A 22 8.91 32.50 -32.01
C SER A 22 8.99 31.24 -31.17
N SER A 23 10.22 30.71 -31.01
CA SER A 23 10.52 29.76 -29.96
C SER A 23 10.43 30.47 -28.61
N THR A 24 9.23 30.62 -28.11
CA THR A 24 8.99 30.74 -26.68
C THR A 24 9.19 29.36 -26.13
N GLY A 25 10.24 29.18 -25.30
CA GLY A 25 10.33 28.03 -24.39
C GLY A 25 9.00 27.96 -23.62
N GLY A 26 8.17 26.98 -23.95
CA GLY A 26 6.97 26.71 -23.18
C GLY A 26 7.43 26.25 -21.81
N ALA A 27 7.21 27.06 -20.79
CA ALA A 27 6.99 26.53 -19.47
C ALA A 27 5.91 25.44 -19.65
N ALA A 28 6.18 24.23 -19.18
CA ALA A 28 5.16 23.19 -19.09
C ALA A 28 3.97 23.85 -18.39
N GLY A 29 2.82 23.94 -19.09
CA GLY A 29 1.64 24.58 -18.53
C GLY A 29 1.33 23.88 -17.22
N GLU A 30 1.14 24.65 -16.18
CA GLU A 30 0.76 24.15 -14.86
C GLU A 30 -0.44 23.22 -15.03
N LYS A 31 -0.34 21.96 -14.58
CA LYS A 31 -1.44 21.00 -14.68
C LYS A 31 -2.58 21.50 -13.78
N ASP A 32 -3.77 21.60 -14.31
CA ASP A 32 -4.98 21.96 -13.54
C ASP A 32 -5.47 20.80 -12.65
N THR A 33 -4.89 19.60 -12.82
CA THR A 33 -5.28 18.37 -12.14
C THR A 33 -4.09 17.76 -11.43
N LEU A 34 -4.31 17.30 -10.20
CA LEU A 34 -3.39 16.52 -9.38
C LEU A 34 -3.92 15.09 -9.26
N THR A 35 -3.14 14.10 -9.69
CA THR A 35 -3.53 12.69 -9.64
C THR A 35 -2.89 12.01 -8.44
N ILE A 36 -3.72 11.36 -7.60
CA ILE A 36 -3.27 10.56 -6.45
C ILE A 36 -3.47 9.08 -6.75
N ALA A 37 -2.38 8.31 -6.79
CA ALA A 37 -2.43 6.86 -6.97
C ALA A 37 -2.56 6.15 -5.61
N TRP A 38 -3.43 5.14 -5.54
CA TRP A 38 -3.72 4.36 -4.34
C TRP A 38 -3.41 2.89 -4.55
N LEU A 39 -2.81 2.25 -3.55
CA LEU A 39 -2.63 0.81 -3.53
C LEU A 39 -3.97 0.07 -3.47
N PRO A 40 -4.00 -1.24 -3.81
CA PRO A 40 -5.23 -2.05 -3.72
C PRO A 40 -5.88 -2.04 -2.35
N ASN A 41 -5.11 -1.89 -1.27
CA ASN A 41 -5.62 -1.87 0.11
C ASN A 41 -6.55 -0.69 0.37
N GLU A 42 -6.22 0.48 -0.20
CA GLU A 42 -6.93 1.74 -0.06
C GLU A 42 -7.88 2.02 -1.23
N SER A 43 -7.99 1.06 -2.18
CA SER A 43 -8.84 1.19 -3.38
C SER A 43 -10.28 0.71 -3.17
N GLY A 44 -10.59 0.15 -2.01
CA GLY A 44 -11.92 -0.34 -1.64
C GLY A 44 -13.01 0.73 -1.73
N ALA A 45 -14.24 0.31 -1.99
CA ALA A 45 -15.39 1.22 -2.08
C ALA A 45 -15.75 1.85 -0.73
N ASP A 46 -15.51 1.13 0.36
CA ASP A 46 -15.70 1.55 1.75
C ASP A 46 -14.75 2.69 2.17
N LEU A 47 -13.62 2.87 1.47
CA LEU A 47 -12.66 3.96 1.69
C LEU A 47 -12.83 5.15 0.73
N THR A 48 -13.87 5.15 -0.11
CA THR A 48 -14.11 6.23 -1.08
C THR A 48 -14.28 7.58 -0.41
N GLU A 49 -15.07 7.65 0.67
CA GLU A 49 -15.30 8.91 1.38
C GLU A 49 -14.02 9.50 1.97
N ALA A 50 -13.13 8.67 2.51
CA ALA A 50 -11.85 9.12 3.05
C ALA A 50 -10.94 9.71 1.98
N ARG A 51 -10.85 9.05 0.81
CA ARG A 51 -10.09 9.57 -0.33
C ARG A 51 -10.67 10.88 -0.85
N ASP A 52 -11.99 10.96 -1.00
CA ASP A 52 -12.68 12.15 -1.51
C ASP A 52 -12.51 13.35 -0.57
N GLU A 53 -12.51 13.14 0.76
CA GLU A 53 -12.27 14.22 1.73
C GLU A 53 -10.82 14.74 1.65
N ILE A 54 -9.82 13.85 1.53
CA ILE A 54 -8.44 14.28 1.30
C ILE A 54 -8.35 15.09 0.00
N GLY A 55 -8.93 14.57 -1.08
CA GLY A 55 -8.94 15.25 -2.38
C GLY A 55 -9.56 16.63 -2.30
N LYS A 56 -10.72 16.75 -1.64
CA LYS A 56 -11.44 18.02 -1.46
C LYS A 56 -10.60 19.07 -0.71
N ILE A 57 -9.94 18.68 0.39
CA ILE A 57 -9.10 19.60 1.18
C ILE A 57 -7.89 20.05 0.36
N ILE A 58 -7.28 19.15 -0.42
CA ILE A 58 -6.20 19.49 -1.34
C ILE A 58 -6.70 20.46 -2.44
N GLU A 59 -7.87 20.20 -3.03
CA GLU A 59 -8.49 21.11 -4.04
C GLU A 59 -8.73 22.51 -3.48
N GLU A 60 -9.26 22.63 -2.26
CA GLU A 60 -9.55 23.91 -1.60
C GLU A 60 -8.28 24.73 -1.35
N LYS A 61 -7.16 24.07 -1.01
CA LYS A 61 -5.88 24.73 -0.75
C LYS A 61 -5.13 25.10 -2.03
N THR A 62 -5.04 24.15 -2.96
CA THR A 62 -4.17 24.27 -4.13
C THR A 62 -4.88 24.88 -5.36
N GLY A 63 -6.21 24.87 -5.36
CA GLY A 63 -7.03 25.26 -6.53
C GLY A 63 -6.96 24.25 -7.69
N LYS A 64 -6.25 23.12 -7.53
CA LYS A 64 -6.15 22.06 -8.53
C LYS A 64 -7.25 21.04 -8.32
N LYS A 65 -7.81 20.52 -9.40
CA LYS A 65 -8.74 19.38 -9.33
C LYS A 65 -7.98 18.13 -8.90
N VAL A 66 -8.50 17.33 -7.97
CA VAL A 66 -7.91 16.05 -7.57
C VAL A 66 -8.60 14.88 -8.28
N GLU A 67 -7.80 13.98 -8.84
CA GLU A 67 -8.26 12.72 -9.42
C GLU A 67 -7.64 11.54 -8.68
N HIS A 68 -8.49 10.61 -8.22
CA HIS A 68 -8.05 9.40 -7.53
C HIS A 68 -7.90 8.25 -8.52
N GLN A 69 -6.67 7.74 -8.64
CA GLN A 69 -6.35 6.55 -9.42
C GLN A 69 -6.26 5.35 -8.48
N THR A 70 -7.35 4.61 -8.33
CA THR A 70 -7.35 3.33 -7.62
C THR A 70 -6.72 2.25 -8.47
N THR A 71 -5.99 1.31 -7.84
CA THR A 71 -5.28 0.25 -8.55
C THR A 71 -5.66 -1.13 -8.03
N THR A 72 -5.40 -2.16 -8.83
CA THR A 72 -5.61 -3.57 -8.48
C THR A 72 -4.32 -4.33 -8.24
N ASP A 73 -3.17 -3.67 -8.41
CA ASP A 73 -1.85 -4.25 -8.19
C ASP A 73 -0.88 -3.17 -7.68
N TYR A 74 0.01 -3.52 -6.77
CA TYR A 74 1.04 -2.66 -6.19
C TYR A 74 1.93 -2.02 -7.24
N ILE A 75 2.38 -2.83 -8.22
CA ILE A 75 3.28 -2.34 -9.28
C ILE A 75 2.63 -1.24 -10.12
N VAL A 76 1.31 -1.23 -10.28
CA VAL A 76 0.60 -0.19 -11.05
C VAL A 76 0.70 1.16 -10.35
N ALA A 77 0.52 1.22 -9.03
CA ALA A 77 0.67 2.46 -8.26
C ALA A 77 2.14 2.93 -8.24
N ILE A 78 3.09 2.00 -8.03
CA ILE A 78 4.53 2.28 -8.04
C ILE A 78 4.98 2.85 -9.39
N GLU A 79 4.57 2.23 -10.50
CA GLU A 79 4.89 2.71 -11.84
C GLU A 79 4.18 4.02 -12.18
N ALA A 80 2.96 4.23 -11.69
CA ALA A 80 2.23 5.48 -11.93
C ALA A 80 3.00 6.68 -11.36
N ILE A 81 3.46 6.60 -10.10
CA ILE A 81 4.21 7.69 -9.49
C ILE A 81 5.62 7.80 -10.05
N ALA A 82 6.33 6.68 -10.28
CA ALA A 82 7.70 6.71 -10.80
C ALA A 82 7.79 7.29 -12.21
N ASN A 83 6.81 7.04 -13.08
CA ASN A 83 6.76 7.52 -14.46
C ASN A 83 6.05 8.87 -14.62
N GLY A 84 5.63 9.53 -13.52
CA GLY A 84 4.95 10.83 -13.56
C GLY A 84 3.51 10.77 -14.09
N ASN A 85 2.89 9.57 -14.11
CA ASN A 85 1.47 9.40 -14.42
C ASN A 85 0.56 9.70 -13.21
N ALA A 86 1.13 9.70 -12.01
CA ALA A 86 0.55 10.25 -10.80
C ALA A 86 1.49 11.34 -10.25
N ASP A 87 0.92 12.33 -9.59
CA ASP A 87 1.64 13.44 -8.98
C ASP A 87 1.94 13.14 -7.51
N MET A 88 1.06 12.37 -6.88
CA MET A 88 1.14 11.89 -5.50
C MET A 88 0.70 10.42 -5.44
N ALA A 89 1.16 9.67 -4.44
CA ALA A 89 0.68 8.32 -4.17
C ALA A 89 0.75 7.99 -2.68
N PHE A 90 -0.10 7.05 -2.22
CA PHE A 90 0.05 6.43 -0.90
C PHE A 90 0.63 5.03 -1.12
N LEU A 91 1.84 4.81 -0.63
CA LEU A 91 2.61 3.59 -0.84
C LEU A 91 3.08 3.01 0.49
N GLY A 92 3.26 1.68 0.57
CA GLY A 92 4.06 1.12 1.66
C GLY A 92 5.54 1.53 1.52
N ALA A 93 6.31 1.47 2.62
CA ALA A 93 7.72 1.88 2.64
C ALA A 93 8.56 1.15 1.57
N GLN A 94 8.35 -0.16 1.35
CA GLN A 94 9.01 -0.91 0.28
C GLN A 94 8.62 -0.39 -1.11
N GLY A 95 7.33 -0.13 -1.34
CA GLY A 95 6.84 0.42 -2.61
C GLY A 95 7.39 1.83 -2.89
N TYR A 96 7.54 2.66 -1.85
CA TYR A 96 8.24 3.93 -1.96
C TYR A 96 9.71 3.74 -2.38
N ILE A 97 10.44 2.85 -1.72
CA ILE A 97 11.85 2.56 -2.05
C ILE A 97 11.97 2.08 -3.51
N GLU A 98 11.07 1.23 -3.98
CA GLU A 98 11.05 0.77 -5.38
C GLU A 98 10.77 1.92 -6.35
N ALA A 99 9.82 2.80 -6.04
CA ALA A 99 9.52 3.97 -6.87
C ALA A 99 10.69 4.96 -6.92
N HIS A 100 11.31 5.27 -5.77
CA HIS A 100 12.49 6.12 -5.66
C HIS A 100 13.70 5.55 -6.42
N ASN A 101 13.94 4.25 -6.35
CA ASN A 101 15.01 3.59 -7.11
C ASN A 101 14.81 3.65 -8.63
N LYS A 102 13.55 3.76 -9.10
CA LYS A 102 13.22 3.95 -10.52
C LYS A 102 13.33 5.41 -10.93
N ASN A 103 12.97 6.32 -10.05
CA ASN A 103 13.00 7.77 -10.25
C ASN A 103 13.31 8.48 -8.92
N ASP A 104 14.50 9.06 -8.80
CA ASP A 104 14.98 9.76 -7.60
C ASP A 104 14.18 11.05 -7.29
N LYS A 105 13.27 11.46 -8.18
CA LYS A 105 12.34 12.57 -7.99
C LYS A 105 11.10 12.15 -7.19
N VAL A 106 10.88 10.86 -6.97
CA VAL A 106 9.85 10.39 -6.04
C VAL A 106 10.40 10.50 -4.62
N THR A 107 9.81 11.39 -3.83
CA THR A 107 10.23 11.67 -2.44
C THR A 107 9.06 11.49 -1.48
N PRO A 108 9.32 11.15 -0.20
CA PRO A 108 8.25 11.06 0.77
C PRO A 108 7.78 12.46 1.18
N LEU A 109 6.52 12.59 1.55
CA LEU A 109 5.91 13.84 2.01
C LEU A 109 5.54 13.74 3.49
N ALA A 110 4.71 12.78 3.84
CA ALA A 110 4.21 12.60 5.19
C ALA A 110 3.83 11.13 5.46
N VAL A 111 3.88 10.73 6.73
CA VAL A 111 3.40 9.43 7.23
C VAL A 111 2.38 9.63 8.34
N PRO A 112 1.43 8.70 8.56
CA PRO A 112 0.66 8.70 9.79
C PRO A 112 1.60 8.49 11.00
N SER A 113 1.42 9.27 12.06
CA SER A 113 2.07 9.05 13.34
C SER A 113 1.41 7.90 14.11
N GLY A 114 1.99 7.49 15.22
CA GLY A 114 1.28 6.76 16.26
C GLY A 114 0.52 7.70 17.20
N GLU A 115 0.13 7.18 18.37
CA GLU A 115 -0.65 7.92 19.39
C GLU A 115 0.04 9.18 19.93
N SER A 116 1.38 9.26 19.83
CA SER A 116 2.16 10.42 20.25
C SER A 116 2.00 11.66 19.35
N GLY A 117 1.48 11.50 18.13
CA GLY A 117 1.44 12.55 17.12
C GLY A 117 2.81 12.89 16.52
N THR A 118 3.82 12.01 16.68
CA THR A 118 5.19 12.20 16.21
C THR A 118 5.72 10.98 15.46
N LEU A 119 6.97 11.05 14.95
CA LEU A 119 7.63 9.91 14.30
C LEU A 119 8.11 8.83 15.29
N ASP A 120 8.16 9.09 16.60
CA ASP A 120 8.73 8.19 17.60
C ASP A 120 8.00 6.85 17.69
N ASP A 121 6.70 6.85 17.45
CA ASP A 121 5.82 5.67 17.45
C ASP A 121 5.05 5.50 16.14
N ALA A 122 5.55 6.10 15.05
CA ALA A 122 4.94 6.01 13.72
C ALA A 122 5.14 4.62 13.10
N VAL A 123 4.56 3.62 13.72
CA VAL A 123 4.62 2.21 13.31
C VAL A 123 3.22 1.58 13.25
N TYR A 124 3.09 0.59 12.40
CA TYR A 124 2.02 -0.38 12.34
C TYR A 124 2.60 -1.78 12.42
N TYR A 125 1.82 -2.85 12.29
CA TYR A 125 2.35 -4.19 12.51
C TYR A 125 2.12 -5.11 11.31
N SER A 126 3.17 -5.87 10.98
CA SER A 126 3.07 -7.05 10.12
C SER A 126 2.66 -8.24 10.98
N TRP A 127 1.57 -8.89 10.62
CA TRP A 127 1.05 -10.08 11.27
C TRP A 127 1.35 -11.31 10.44
N LEU A 128 1.88 -12.37 11.08
CA LEU A 128 1.78 -13.74 10.59
C LEU A 128 0.63 -14.41 11.33
N ALA A 129 -0.36 -14.87 10.59
CA ALA A 129 -1.59 -15.42 11.13
C ALA A 129 -1.88 -16.82 10.59
N VAL A 130 -2.62 -17.59 11.39
CA VAL A 130 -3.15 -18.92 11.06
C VAL A 130 -4.62 -18.99 11.45
N ASN A 131 -5.41 -19.91 10.85
CA ASN A 131 -6.75 -20.15 11.35
C ASN A 131 -6.71 -20.53 12.83
N LYS A 132 -7.60 -19.98 13.63
CA LYS A 132 -7.64 -20.18 15.08
C LYS A 132 -7.64 -21.66 15.47
N ASP A 133 -8.40 -22.50 14.76
CA ASP A 133 -8.50 -23.92 15.02
C ASP A 133 -7.18 -24.66 14.89
N ASN A 134 -6.22 -24.09 14.15
CA ASN A 134 -4.89 -24.65 13.92
C ASN A 134 -3.80 -24.02 14.82
N ALA A 135 -4.12 -23.00 15.61
CA ALA A 135 -3.14 -22.18 16.34
C ALA A 135 -2.25 -22.99 17.29
N GLU A 136 -2.80 -24.02 17.96
CA GLU A 136 -2.06 -24.88 18.87
C GLU A 136 -0.89 -25.62 18.19
N ALA A 137 -1.00 -25.92 16.89
CA ALA A 137 0.07 -26.54 16.13
C ALA A 137 1.30 -25.64 15.94
N TYR A 138 1.17 -24.33 16.19
CA TYR A 138 2.24 -23.34 16.05
C TYR A 138 2.82 -22.88 17.39
N LYS A 139 2.61 -23.67 18.44
CA LYS A 139 3.23 -23.44 19.75
C LYS A 139 4.46 -24.32 19.94
N ASN A 140 5.47 -23.75 20.61
CA ASN A 140 6.62 -24.44 21.15
C ASN A 140 6.63 -24.18 22.67
N GLY A 141 6.09 -25.12 23.44
CA GLY A 141 5.74 -24.88 24.84
C GLY A 141 4.57 -23.92 24.96
N ASP A 142 4.74 -22.83 25.72
CA ASP A 142 3.72 -21.82 25.93
C ASP A 142 3.82 -20.64 24.92
N GLU A 143 4.86 -20.62 24.08
CA GLU A 143 5.12 -19.55 23.13
C GLU A 143 4.73 -19.93 21.70
N PHE A 144 4.27 -18.97 20.91
CA PHE A 144 4.06 -19.18 19.48
C PHE A 144 5.37 -19.14 18.72
N ALA A 145 5.49 -20.00 17.70
CA ALA A 145 6.67 -20.10 16.84
C ALA A 145 6.26 -20.41 15.40
N ILE A 146 7.13 -20.05 14.46
CA ILE A 146 6.85 -20.21 13.03
C ILE A 146 7.42 -21.50 12.44
N ASP A 147 7.92 -22.46 13.28
CA ASP A 147 8.51 -23.72 12.80
C ASP A 147 7.61 -24.47 11.82
N ASN A 148 6.33 -24.51 12.09
CA ASN A 148 5.38 -25.32 11.36
C ASN A 148 4.77 -24.63 10.14
N ILE A 149 5.30 -23.45 9.71
CA ILE A 149 4.89 -22.86 8.42
C ILE A 149 5.58 -23.52 7.22
N GLN A 150 6.73 -24.18 7.43
CA GLN A 150 7.40 -24.92 6.36
C GLN A 150 6.48 -25.99 5.77
N GLY A 151 6.48 -26.12 4.45
CA GLY A 151 5.65 -27.06 3.71
C GLY A 151 4.15 -26.72 3.70
N LYS A 152 3.75 -25.60 4.28
CA LYS A 152 2.37 -25.12 4.26
C LYS A 152 2.04 -24.32 3.00
N LYS A 153 0.76 -24.09 2.75
CA LYS A 153 0.30 -23.10 1.80
C LYS A 153 0.35 -21.74 2.48
N PHE A 154 1.06 -20.81 1.89
CA PHE A 154 1.25 -19.49 2.46
C PHE A 154 0.67 -18.40 1.55
N SER A 155 0.00 -17.40 2.15
CA SER A 155 -0.46 -16.22 1.42
C SER A 155 0.34 -14.99 1.80
N PHE A 156 1.01 -14.41 0.81
CA PHE A 156 1.56 -13.06 0.87
C PHE A 156 0.59 -12.06 0.23
N VAL A 157 0.88 -10.77 0.33
CA VAL A 157 0.09 -9.68 -0.27
C VAL A 157 0.52 -9.43 -1.72
N SER A 158 1.74 -8.94 -1.89
CA SER A 158 2.45 -8.65 -3.13
C SER A 158 3.94 -8.65 -2.80
N ASN A 159 4.81 -9.00 -3.74
CA ASN A 159 6.26 -8.93 -3.54
C ASN A 159 6.79 -7.50 -3.30
N SER A 160 6.03 -6.48 -3.65
CA SER A 160 6.32 -5.06 -3.35
C SER A 160 5.67 -4.56 -2.05
N SER A 161 4.98 -5.43 -1.29
CA SER A 161 4.38 -5.05 0.00
C SER A 161 5.41 -5.08 1.12
N THR A 162 5.44 -4.03 1.96
CA THR A 162 6.33 -3.96 3.13
C THR A 162 5.96 -5.01 4.17
N SER A 163 4.80 -4.89 4.79
CA SER A 163 4.32 -5.77 5.87
C SER A 163 3.69 -7.07 5.38
N GLY A 164 3.32 -7.14 4.09
CA GLY A 164 2.73 -8.34 3.49
C GLY A 164 3.72 -9.23 2.75
N PHE A 165 4.99 -8.81 2.61
CA PHE A 165 6.05 -9.61 2.00
C PHE A 165 7.44 -9.30 2.56
N LYS A 166 7.93 -8.06 2.44
CA LYS A 166 9.33 -7.73 2.76
C LYS A 166 9.70 -8.06 4.20
N VAL A 167 8.94 -7.55 5.16
CA VAL A 167 9.18 -7.79 6.59
C VAL A 167 8.95 -9.26 6.96
N PRO A 168 7.81 -9.90 6.62
CA PRO A 168 7.61 -11.29 6.99
C PRO A 168 8.58 -12.25 6.29
N SER A 169 8.96 -12.02 5.02
CA SER A 169 9.95 -12.87 4.34
C SER A 169 11.33 -12.77 5.00
N THR A 170 11.78 -11.55 5.35
CA THR A 170 13.02 -11.35 6.10
C THR A 170 12.97 -12.08 7.44
N GLY A 171 11.89 -11.92 8.24
CA GLY A 171 11.75 -12.61 9.51
C GLY A 171 11.70 -14.13 9.39
N ILE A 172 11.11 -14.67 8.32
CA ILE A 172 11.13 -16.11 8.02
C ILE A 172 12.55 -16.57 7.67
N VAL A 173 13.26 -15.84 6.81
CA VAL A 173 14.64 -16.13 6.43
C VAL A 173 15.55 -16.11 7.67
N ASP A 174 15.49 -15.06 8.49
CA ASP A 174 16.28 -14.93 9.70
C ASP A 174 16.05 -16.11 10.65
N TYR A 175 14.79 -16.45 10.90
CA TYR A 175 14.43 -17.55 11.80
C TYR A 175 14.90 -18.91 11.30
N PHE A 176 14.72 -19.19 10.01
CA PHE A 176 15.04 -20.51 9.46
C PHE A 176 16.52 -20.67 9.12
N SER A 177 17.24 -19.60 8.75
CA SER A 177 18.69 -19.65 8.46
C SER A 177 19.54 -20.10 9.67
N GLU A 178 19.03 -19.94 10.89
CA GLU A 178 19.67 -20.48 12.10
C GLU A 178 19.63 -22.01 12.16
N LYS A 179 18.79 -22.66 11.35
CA LYS A 179 18.64 -24.11 11.29
C LYS A 179 19.53 -24.68 10.18
N ASN A 180 20.33 -25.69 10.47
CA ASN A 180 21.32 -26.24 9.53
C ASN A 180 20.75 -26.63 8.16
N GLU A 181 19.49 -27.11 8.12
CA GLU A 181 18.83 -27.53 6.87
C GLU A 181 18.41 -26.36 5.98
N PHE A 182 18.29 -25.14 6.55
CA PHE A 182 17.85 -23.92 5.86
C PHE A 182 18.89 -22.79 5.90
N LYS A 183 20.14 -23.08 6.27
CA LYS A 183 21.20 -22.06 6.44
C LYS A 183 21.43 -21.15 5.22
N ASP A 184 21.07 -21.61 4.02
CA ASP A 184 21.26 -20.90 2.77
C ASP A 184 19.90 -20.37 2.20
N ILE A 185 18.81 -20.40 3.01
CA ILE A 185 17.50 -19.91 2.58
C ILE A 185 17.55 -18.39 2.31
N THR A 186 16.86 -17.97 1.28
CA THR A 186 16.76 -16.56 0.88
C THR A 186 15.30 -16.17 0.71
N ALA A 187 15.01 -14.86 0.59
CA ALA A 187 13.67 -14.39 0.29
C ALA A 187 13.15 -14.89 -1.08
N GLU A 188 14.05 -15.20 -2.02
CA GLU A 188 13.69 -15.73 -3.34
C GLU A 188 13.08 -17.14 -3.22
N ASP A 189 13.53 -17.94 -2.25
CA ASP A 189 12.99 -19.28 -1.99
C ASP A 189 11.56 -19.25 -1.45
N LEU A 190 11.10 -18.08 -0.97
CA LEU A 190 9.75 -17.85 -0.46
C LEU A 190 8.77 -17.32 -1.51
N LEU A 191 9.25 -16.93 -2.71
CA LEU A 191 8.41 -16.34 -3.77
C LEU A 191 7.45 -17.35 -4.41
N GLN A 192 7.82 -18.62 -4.41
CA GLN A 192 7.09 -19.67 -5.09
C GLN A 192 6.95 -20.90 -4.19
N GLY A 193 5.83 -21.59 -4.34
CA GLY A 193 5.59 -22.88 -3.70
C GLY A 193 5.74 -24.04 -4.68
N GLY A 194 5.85 -25.24 -4.13
CA GLY A 194 5.91 -26.47 -4.92
C GLY A 194 6.60 -27.62 -4.22
N LYS A 195 6.76 -28.72 -4.94
CA LYS A 195 7.54 -29.86 -4.44
C LYS A 195 8.98 -29.43 -4.26
N ASP A 196 9.55 -29.75 -3.10
CA ASP A 196 10.94 -29.44 -2.74
C ASP A 196 11.21 -27.91 -2.55
N GLN A 197 10.17 -27.08 -2.48
CA GLN A 197 10.25 -25.67 -2.09
C GLN A 197 9.97 -25.50 -0.59
N PHE A 198 10.29 -24.32 -0.04
CA PHE A 198 10.03 -24.01 1.37
C PHE A 198 8.53 -24.10 1.69
N PHE A 199 7.68 -23.52 0.88
CA PHE A 199 6.23 -23.63 0.93
C PHE A 199 5.70 -24.65 -0.09
N SER A 200 4.62 -25.36 0.24
CA SER A 200 3.95 -26.26 -0.72
C SER A 200 3.21 -25.47 -1.82
N GLU A 201 2.70 -24.30 -1.49
CA GLU A 201 2.04 -23.36 -2.39
C GLU A 201 2.21 -21.94 -1.85
N VAL A 202 2.44 -20.97 -2.73
CA VAL A 202 2.44 -19.54 -2.41
C VAL A 202 1.33 -18.87 -3.19
N LEU A 203 0.46 -18.16 -2.45
CA LEU A 203 -0.60 -17.32 -3.01
C LEU A 203 -0.23 -15.85 -2.77
N TYR A 204 -0.68 -14.99 -3.67
CA TYR A 204 -0.65 -13.55 -3.52
C TYR A 204 -2.07 -13.03 -3.44
N GLY A 205 -2.40 -12.35 -2.32
CA GLY A 205 -3.74 -11.81 -2.10
C GLY A 205 -4.06 -10.58 -2.95
N GLY A 206 -3.03 -9.92 -3.50
CA GLY A 206 -3.13 -8.66 -4.23
C GLY A 206 -3.36 -7.45 -3.32
N SER A 207 -3.94 -7.67 -2.13
CA SER A 207 -4.12 -6.71 -1.04
C SER A 207 -3.98 -7.43 0.30
N HIS A 208 -3.86 -6.68 1.40
CA HIS A 208 -3.84 -7.25 2.75
C HIS A 208 -5.16 -7.95 3.08
N GLN A 209 -6.27 -7.34 2.68
CA GLN A 209 -7.60 -7.94 2.80
C GLN A 209 -7.68 -9.27 2.03
N GLY A 210 -7.16 -9.31 0.80
CA GLY A 210 -7.13 -10.53 -0.01
C GLY A 210 -6.27 -11.64 0.61
N SER A 211 -5.12 -11.30 1.22
CA SER A 211 -4.27 -12.26 1.92
C SER A 211 -4.97 -12.83 3.16
N ALA A 212 -5.60 -11.99 3.97
CA ALA A 212 -6.39 -12.42 5.13
C ALA A 212 -7.57 -13.32 4.72
N VAL A 213 -8.27 -12.98 3.65
CA VAL A 213 -9.37 -13.80 3.13
C VAL A 213 -8.89 -15.13 2.56
N ASN A 214 -7.70 -15.20 1.96
CA ASN A 214 -7.10 -16.48 1.55
C ASN A 214 -6.90 -17.41 2.75
N LEU A 215 -6.44 -16.89 3.89
CA LEU A 215 -6.33 -17.64 5.14
C LEU A 215 -7.72 -18.08 5.63
N LEU A 216 -8.62 -17.13 5.84
CA LEU A 216 -9.93 -17.38 6.46
C LEU A 216 -10.84 -18.28 5.62
N SER A 217 -10.70 -18.27 4.30
CA SER A 217 -11.40 -19.19 3.40
C SER A 217 -10.78 -20.58 3.31
N GLY A 218 -9.60 -20.80 3.94
CA GLY A 218 -8.88 -22.09 3.92
C GLY A 218 -8.10 -22.34 2.62
N LYS A 219 -7.89 -21.32 1.79
CA LYS A 219 -7.01 -21.43 0.62
C LYS A 219 -5.54 -21.47 1.02
N ALA A 220 -5.17 -20.77 2.10
CA ALA A 220 -3.86 -20.79 2.72
C ALA A 220 -3.93 -21.35 4.14
N ASP A 221 -2.85 -21.96 4.63
CA ASP A 221 -2.69 -22.46 5.99
C ASP A 221 -2.17 -21.37 6.93
N ALA A 222 -1.35 -20.47 6.40
CA ALA A 222 -0.83 -19.27 7.05
C ALA A 222 -0.79 -18.09 6.08
N ALA A 223 -0.82 -16.87 6.62
CA ALA A 223 -0.79 -15.67 5.80
C ALA A 223 -0.07 -14.51 6.50
N ALA A 224 0.48 -13.60 5.68
CA ALA A 224 1.01 -12.32 6.12
C ALA A 224 0.11 -11.18 5.66
N PHE A 225 -0.20 -10.25 6.57
CA PHE A 225 -0.94 -9.02 6.29
C PHE A 225 -0.74 -8.00 7.42
N CYS A 226 -1.19 -6.76 7.25
CA CYS A 226 -1.02 -5.73 8.27
C CYS A 226 -2.26 -5.57 9.16
N ASP A 227 -2.05 -5.08 10.39
CA ASP A 227 -3.08 -4.76 11.35
C ASP A 227 -4.02 -3.66 10.85
N THR A 228 -3.49 -2.48 10.58
CA THR A 228 -4.27 -1.31 10.16
C THR A 228 -5.04 -1.52 8.86
N CYS A 229 -4.56 -2.41 7.97
CA CYS A 229 -5.21 -2.69 6.70
C CYS A 229 -6.47 -3.58 6.85
N VAL A 230 -6.64 -4.24 7.99
CA VAL A 230 -7.78 -5.12 8.26
C VAL A 230 -8.63 -4.66 9.45
N ASP A 231 -8.23 -3.60 10.15
CA ASP A 231 -8.84 -3.05 11.35
C ASP A 231 -10.35 -2.75 11.17
N ASN A 232 -10.71 -2.21 10.00
CA ASN A 232 -12.10 -1.94 9.65
C ASN A 232 -12.99 -3.21 9.66
N TYR A 233 -12.40 -4.40 9.44
CA TYR A 233 -13.14 -5.65 9.16
C TYR A 233 -13.09 -6.67 10.29
N VAL A 234 -12.19 -6.50 11.26
CA VAL A 234 -11.99 -7.47 12.34
C VAL A 234 -12.07 -6.81 13.72
N GLU A 235 -12.32 -7.62 14.73
CA GLU A 235 -12.32 -7.21 16.14
C GLU A 235 -11.49 -8.19 16.96
N LEU A 236 -10.83 -7.71 18.03
CA LEU A 236 -10.12 -8.57 18.97
C LEU A 236 -11.11 -9.45 19.73
N ALA A 237 -11.01 -10.77 19.60
CA ALA A 237 -11.87 -11.74 20.27
C ALA A 237 -11.24 -12.29 21.56
N ASP A 238 -9.89 -12.41 21.61
CA ASP A 238 -9.15 -12.91 22.79
C ASP A 238 -7.69 -12.48 22.72
N GLY A 239 -7.04 -12.36 23.88
CA GLY A 239 -5.62 -12.01 24.01
C GLY A 239 -5.36 -10.48 24.06
N GLU A 240 -4.16 -10.08 23.72
CA GLU A 240 -3.71 -8.67 23.72
C GLU A 240 -3.47 -8.20 22.28
N VAL A 241 -3.86 -6.96 21.99
CA VAL A 241 -3.66 -6.32 20.68
C VAL A 241 -2.18 -6.39 20.26
N ASN A 242 -1.93 -6.77 18.99
CA ASN A 242 -0.59 -6.84 18.42
C ASN A 242 0.37 -7.74 19.22
N ARG A 243 -0.11 -8.87 19.73
CA ARG A 243 0.69 -9.91 20.40
C ARG A 243 0.47 -11.27 19.77
N ALA A 244 1.53 -12.07 19.70
CA ALA A 244 1.39 -13.48 19.31
C ALA A 244 0.43 -14.18 20.30
N GLY A 245 -0.53 -14.92 19.76
CA GLY A 245 -1.61 -15.54 20.52
C GLY A 245 -2.92 -14.74 20.53
N ALA A 246 -2.91 -13.48 20.14
CA ALA A 246 -4.14 -12.73 19.95
C ALA A 246 -5.03 -13.41 18.91
N VAL A 247 -6.32 -13.45 19.19
CA VAL A 247 -7.35 -13.97 18.28
C VAL A 247 -8.22 -12.83 17.82
N TYR A 248 -8.39 -12.73 16.52
CA TYR A 248 -9.28 -11.76 15.88
C TYR A 248 -10.42 -12.48 15.19
N LYS A 249 -11.58 -11.85 15.18
CA LYS A 249 -12.80 -12.32 14.54
C LYS A 249 -13.26 -11.33 13.48
N VAL A 250 -13.73 -11.83 12.35
CA VAL A 250 -14.37 -10.99 11.33
C VAL A 250 -15.71 -10.50 11.81
N LYS A 251 -15.92 -9.17 11.75
CA LYS A 251 -17.15 -8.48 12.16
C LYS A 251 -18.37 -8.97 11.35
N GLU A 252 -19.57 -8.91 11.96
CA GLU A 252 -20.79 -9.36 11.30
C GLU A 252 -21.21 -8.46 10.12
N ASP A 253 -20.83 -7.20 10.15
CA ASP A 253 -21.09 -6.15 9.15
C ASP A 253 -19.89 -5.84 8.25
N ALA A 254 -18.85 -6.69 8.32
CA ALA A 254 -17.63 -6.49 7.52
C ALA A 254 -17.95 -6.34 6.04
N ALA A 255 -17.39 -5.28 5.43
CA ALA A 255 -17.51 -4.99 4.02
C ALA A 255 -16.75 -6.01 3.14
N GLU A 256 -16.90 -5.91 1.83
CA GLU A 256 -16.12 -6.70 0.88
C GLU A 256 -14.63 -6.41 1.02
N PRO A 257 -13.75 -7.45 0.99
CA PRO A 257 -14.04 -8.85 0.69
C PRO A 257 -14.32 -9.72 1.91
N PHE A 258 -14.29 -9.19 3.13
CA PHE A 258 -14.48 -9.94 4.38
C PHE A 258 -15.91 -10.44 4.60
N ASN A 259 -16.92 -9.84 3.94
CA ASN A 259 -18.30 -10.31 3.95
C ASN A 259 -18.46 -11.79 3.51
N THR A 260 -17.46 -12.37 2.86
CA THR A 260 -17.44 -13.79 2.45
C THR A 260 -16.95 -14.74 3.55
N VAL A 261 -16.42 -14.20 4.66
CA VAL A 261 -15.78 -14.95 5.75
C VAL A 261 -16.22 -14.44 7.14
N VAL A 262 -17.39 -13.82 7.22
CA VAL A 262 -17.98 -13.29 8.46
C VAL A 262 -17.94 -14.31 9.60
N GLY A 263 -17.61 -13.85 10.79
CA GLY A 263 -17.55 -14.63 12.02
C GLY A 263 -16.39 -15.61 12.11
N LYS A 264 -15.55 -15.75 11.08
CA LYS A 264 -14.37 -16.59 11.15
C LYS A 264 -13.26 -15.91 11.95
N GLU A 265 -12.42 -16.74 12.55
CA GLU A 265 -11.38 -16.32 13.47
C GLU A 265 -9.99 -16.77 13.01
N PHE A 266 -9.00 -15.93 13.28
CA PHE A 266 -7.57 -16.24 13.09
C PHE A 266 -6.78 -15.90 14.36
N SER A 267 -5.63 -16.55 14.53
CA SER A 267 -4.70 -16.29 15.62
C SER A 267 -3.38 -15.78 15.06
N LEU A 268 -2.77 -14.81 15.74
CA LEU A 268 -1.45 -14.31 15.40
C LEU A 268 -0.39 -15.29 15.94
N ILE A 269 0.57 -15.67 15.09
CA ILE A 269 1.71 -16.51 15.50
C ILE A 269 3.03 -15.72 15.54
N SER A 270 3.08 -14.57 14.86
CA SER A 270 4.18 -13.60 14.92
C SER A 270 3.67 -12.21 14.62
N VAL A 271 4.28 -11.20 15.25
CA VAL A 271 3.95 -9.79 15.10
C VAL A 271 5.25 -8.99 15.03
N THR A 272 5.40 -8.17 13.99
CA THR A 272 6.61 -7.37 13.78
C THR A 272 6.23 -5.91 13.52
N PRO A 273 6.79 -4.93 14.27
CA PRO A 273 6.56 -3.52 14.00
C PRO A 273 7.19 -3.12 12.66
N VAL A 274 6.52 -2.23 11.94
CA VAL A 274 6.89 -1.75 10.61
C VAL A 274 6.72 -0.23 10.57
N LEU A 275 7.65 0.49 9.95
CA LEU A 275 7.52 1.93 9.74
C LEU A 275 6.29 2.24 8.88
N ASN A 276 5.54 3.28 9.27
CA ASN A 276 4.30 3.65 8.59
C ASN A 276 4.51 3.99 7.10
N ALA A 277 3.44 3.81 6.35
CA ALA A 277 3.35 3.99 4.91
C ALA A 277 3.36 5.49 4.55
N PRO A 278 4.21 5.95 3.60
CA PRO A 278 4.25 7.36 3.21
C PRO A 278 3.21 7.71 2.15
N PHE A 279 2.69 8.95 2.24
CA PHE A 279 2.36 9.71 1.05
C PHE A 279 3.65 10.16 0.40
N VAL A 280 3.75 9.99 -0.90
CA VAL A 280 4.91 10.36 -1.72
C VAL A 280 4.49 11.29 -2.85
N ILE A 281 5.40 12.12 -3.32
CA ILE A 281 5.22 12.99 -4.48
C ILE A 281 6.28 12.72 -5.54
N ASN A 282 5.99 13.09 -6.80
CA ASN A 282 6.98 13.13 -7.86
C ASN A 282 7.34 14.60 -8.17
N SER A 283 8.55 15.02 -7.81
CA SER A 283 9.04 16.41 -7.96
C SER A 283 9.24 16.83 -9.42
N ASP A 284 9.14 15.93 -10.41
CA ASP A 284 9.06 16.31 -11.82
C ASP A 284 7.70 16.94 -12.16
N ASN A 285 6.65 16.59 -11.40
CA ASN A 285 5.28 17.08 -11.60
C ASN A 285 4.85 18.09 -10.52
N VAL A 286 5.43 18.02 -9.33
CA VAL A 286 5.11 18.83 -8.15
C VAL A 286 6.26 19.77 -7.90
N ASP A 287 6.09 21.06 -8.21
CA ASP A 287 7.11 22.09 -7.95
C ASP A 287 7.21 22.45 -6.44
N GLU A 288 8.15 23.32 -6.08
CA GLU A 288 8.42 23.68 -4.69
C GLU A 288 7.22 24.34 -4.00
N ASP A 289 6.46 25.17 -4.72
CA ASP A 289 5.29 25.88 -4.16
C ASP A 289 4.14 24.89 -3.91
N LEU A 290 3.85 24.03 -4.88
CA LEU A 290 2.84 22.96 -4.71
C LEU A 290 3.25 21.94 -3.66
N HIS A 291 4.55 21.60 -3.56
CA HIS A 291 5.06 20.75 -2.48
C HIS A 291 4.76 21.34 -1.10
N ALA A 292 5.07 22.63 -0.92
CA ALA A 292 4.80 23.32 0.34
C ALA A 292 3.30 23.35 0.68
N ASP A 293 2.43 23.61 -0.30
CA ASP A 293 0.98 23.58 -0.11
C ASP A 293 0.48 22.17 0.24
N LEU A 294 0.97 21.14 -0.43
CA LEU A 294 0.62 19.73 -0.12
C LEU A 294 1.06 19.32 1.27
N LEU A 295 2.29 19.69 1.67
CA LEU A 295 2.80 19.38 3.01
C LEU A 295 1.96 20.11 4.09
N GLU A 296 1.66 21.41 3.88
CA GLU A 296 0.81 22.16 4.81
C GLU A 296 -0.58 21.54 4.96
N VAL A 297 -1.22 21.13 3.83
CA VAL A 297 -2.52 20.45 3.85
C VAL A 297 -2.44 19.13 4.59
N MET A 298 -1.53 18.26 4.18
CA MET A 298 -1.46 16.89 4.71
C MET A 298 -1.16 16.87 6.21
N THR A 299 -0.38 17.83 6.71
CA THR A 299 -0.05 17.94 8.15
C THR A 299 -1.00 18.85 8.93
N SER A 300 -2.06 19.38 8.30
CA SER A 300 -3.00 20.33 8.91
C SER A 300 -3.89 19.70 9.98
N ASP A 301 -4.42 20.56 10.84
CA ASP A 301 -5.48 20.17 11.78
C ASP A 301 -6.80 19.84 11.05
N GLU A 302 -7.00 20.33 9.83
CA GLU A 302 -8.17 20.02 9.02
C GLU A 302 -8.20 18.54 8.61
N ILE A 303 -7.09 18.01 8.09
CA ILE A 303 -6.93 16.56 7.80
C ILE A 303 -6.98 15.77 9.12
N THR A 304 -6.24 16.21 10.15
CA THR A 304 -6.09 15.51 11.44
C THR A 304 -7.42 15.32 12.17
N ASN A 305 -8.33 16.29 12.09
CA ASN A 305 -9.63 16.27 12.77
C ASN A 305 -10.79 15.88 11.84
N ASN A 306 -10.50 15.48 10.59
CA ASN A 306 -11.52 14.96 9.70
C ASN A 306 -11.84 13.50 10.06
N GLU A 307 -13.01 13.27 10.66
CA GLU A 307 -13.45 11.95 11.14
C GLU A 307 -13.68 10.91 10.03
N LYS A 308 -13.61 11.29 8.75
CA LYS A 308 -13.63 10.37 7.62
C LYS A 308 -12.24 9.92 7.21
N VAL A 309 -11.21 10.72 7.50
CA VAL A 309 -9.79 10.42 7.24
C VAL A 309 -9.17 9.71 8.45
N PHE A 310 -9.26 10.36 9.61
CA PHE A 310 -8.84 9.84 10.91
C PHE A 310 -10.09 9.46 11.73
N VAL A 311 -10.51 8.22 11.61
CA VAL A 311 -11.74 7.72 12.21
C VAL A 311 -11.52 7.43 13.69
N PRO A 312 -12.35 7.98 14.60
CA PRO A 312 -12.27 7.66 16.02
C PRO A 312 -12.38 6.15 16.26
N GLU A 313 -11.56 5.61 17.18
CA GLU A 313 -11.63 4.20 17.57
C GLU A 313 -13.04 3.81 18.00
N GLY A 314 -13.52 2.68 17.50
CA GLY A 314 -14.88 2.19 17.79
C GLY A 314 -15.99 2.85 16.98
N SER A 315 -15.67 3.68 15.98
CA SER A 315 -16.64 4.20 15.01
C SER A 315 -17.22 3.09 14.13
N GLU A 316 -18.44 3.32 13.63
CA GLU A 316 -19.08 2.48 12.60
C GLU A 316 -18.59 2.83 11.17
N PHE A 317 -17.80 3.90 11.03
CA PHE A 317 -17.28 4.34 9.73
C PHE A 317 -15.93 3.69 9.43
N SER A 318 -15.68 3.38 8.16
CA SER A 318 -14.37 2.99 7.65
C SER A 318 -13.58 4.24 7.25
N GLY A 319 -12.33 4.33 7.67
CA GLY A 319 -11.41 5.41 7.32
C GLY A 319 -10.04 4.88 6.93
N LEU A 320 -9.17 5.79 6.48
CA LEU A 320 -7.80 5.43 6.15
C LEU A 320 -6.94 5.20 7.39
N PHE A 321 -7.22 5.94 8.46
CA PHE A 321 -6.46 5.90 9.71
C PHE A 321 -7.40 5.85 10.91
N THR A 322 -7.03 5.08 11.93
CA THR A 322 -7.75 5.05 13.21
C THR A 322 -7.16 6.10 14.14
N LYS A 323 -8.02 6.85 14.85
CA LYS A 323 -7.64 7.88 15.81
C LYS A 323 -8.01 7.46 17.24
N LYS A 324 -7.00 7.33 18.10
CA LYS A 324 -7.14 7.00 19.52
C LYS A 324 -6.74 8.17 20.40
N ALA A 325 -5.75 8.95 19.98
CA ALA A 325 -5.16 10.06 20.72
C ALA A 325 -4.76 11.22 19.79
N ASP A 326 -3.47 11.44 19.60
CA ASP A 326 -2.92 12.58 18.85
C ASP A 326 -2.46 12.19 17.42
N GLU A 327 -2.90 11.03 16.90
CA GLU A 327 -2.53 10.57 15.55
C GLU A 327 -2.83 11.64 14.52
N ARG A 328 -1.85 11.84 13.65
CA ARG A 328 -1.88 12.82 12.57
C ARG A 328 -0.88 12.45 11.49
N LEU A 329 -0.95 13.09 10.34
CA LEU A 329 0.15 13.02 9.37
C LEU A 329 1.30 13.94 9.82
N VAL A 330 2.53 13.43 9.73
CA VAL A 330 3.76 14.14 10.08
C VAL A 330 4.73 14.08 8.91
N GLU A 331 5.44 15.20 8.68
CA GLU A 331 6.48 15.27 7.66
C GLU A 331 7.56 14.21 7.88
N VAL A 332 8.10 13.65 6.80
CA VAL A 332 9.11 12.61 6.87
C VAL A 332 10.14 12.77 5.76
N GLU A 333 11.40 12.47 6.07
CA GLU A 333 12.51 12.48 5.13
C GLU A 333 12.86 11.07 4.63
N ASP A 334 13.52 10.98 3.47
CA ASP A 334 13.94 9.72 2.84
C ASP A 334 14.74 8.80 3.78
N SER A 335 15.66 9.36 4.57
CA SER A 335 16.51 8.61 5.51
C SER A 335 15.73 7.86 6.59
N TRP A 336 14.49 8.26 6.88
CA TRP A 336 13.64 7.57 7.85
C TRP A 336 13.32 6.13 7.42
N PHE A 337 13.38 5.84 6.12
CA PHE A 337 13.13 4.50 5.56
C PHE A 337 14.37 3.61 5.45
N ASP A 338 15.55 4.05 5.92
CA ASP A 338 16.79 3.24 5.90
C ASP A 338 16.65 1.88 6.59
N PRO A 339 15.93 1.73 7.73
CA PRO A 339 15.71 0.41 8.31
C PRO A 339 15.00 -0.58 7.38
N ILE A 340 14.11 -0.12 6.50
CA ILE A 340 13.45 -0.99 5.51
C ILE A 340 14.42 -1.35 4.37
N ARG A 341 15.29 -0.43 3.95
CA ARG A 341 16.34 -0.70 2.97
C ARG A 341 17.33 -1.77 3.47
N GLU A 342 17.62 -1.76 4.77
CA GLU A 342 18.54 -2.72 5.40
C GLU A 342 18.00 -4.16 5.37
N LEU A 343 16.69 -4.36 5.39
CA LEU A 343 16.08 -5.68 5.23
C LEU A 343 16.38 -6.34 3.86
N SER A 344 16.97 -5.61 2.91
CA SER A 344 17.32 -6.11 1.57
C SER A 344 18.80 -6.50 1.45
N LYS A 345 19.59 -6.35 2.51
CA LYS A 345 21.01 -6.70 2.55
C LYS A 345 21.21 -8.08 3.15
#